data_95af83b4ba26c589b732ba52555b0913
#
_entry.id   95af83b4ba26c589b732ba52555b0913
#
_cell.length_a   1.000
_cell.length_b   1.000
_cell.length_c   1.000
_cell.angle_alpha   90.00
_cell.angle_beta   90.00
_cell.angle_gamma   90.00
#
_symmetry.space_group_name_H-M   'P 1'
#
loop_
_entity.id
_entity.type
_entity.pdbx_description
1 polymer ?
#
loop_
_entity_poly.entity_id
_entity_poly.type
_entity_poly.pdbx_seq_one_letter_code
_entity_poly.pdbx_strand_id
1 'polypeptide(L)'
;ELSNYTDFQVRLTDWLLAGAGAVKDSMTVFLEKLDEFNLDEYIHVIHFDKLKVPSVPFQIPTSRTYWGISEMMESELDFLKATVLSKSTAPVIMYSDMPIKEMAKDPEFPKKWMFGMAMMLKKGLHLYQIHNLDRSFDEMMLGLESWIPMYMTGLISPYYLKNTQNNTFLHLLKVSGSAALSGEAITGY
;
A
#
# COMPACT_ATOMS: atom_id res chain seq x y z
N GLU A 1 11.83 19.84 -6.47
CA GLU A 1 11.47 21.12 -5.83
C GLU A 1 10.10 21.55 -6.35
N LEU A 2 9.09 21.57 -5.49
CA LEU A 2 7.85 22.33 -5.72
C LEU A 2 8.18 23.82 -5.62
N SER A 3 9.07 24.29 -6.47
CA SER A 3 9.60 25.66 -6.42
C SER A 3 8.62 26.68 -6.96
N ASN A 4 7.47 26.24 -7.50
CA ASN A 4 6.46 27.16 -8.00
C ASN A 4 5.05 26.65 -7.68
N TYR A 5 4.43 27.19 -6.63
CA TYR A 5 3.05 26.87 -6.22
C TYR A 5 2.05 27.05 -7.36
N THR A 6 2.28 28.00 -8.25
CA THR A 6 1.45 28.26 -9.42
C THR A 6 1.55 27.12 -10.44
N ASP A 7 2.74 26.57 -10.66
CA ASP A 7 2.95 25.43 -11.57
C ASP A 7 2.25 24.18 -11.05
N PHE A 8 2.33 23.95 -9.74
CA PHE A 8 1.60 22.84 -9.10
C PHE A 8 0.07 22.98 -9.27
N GLN A 9 -0.49 24.16 -9.06
CA GLN A 9 -1.93 24.38 -9.23
C GLN A 9 -2.38 24.17 -10.66
N VAL A 10 -1.62 24.66 -11.65
CA VAL A 10 -1.93 24.46 -13.07
C VAL A 10 -1.93 22.96 -13.40
N ARG A 11 -0.88 22.24 -13.01
CA ARG A 11 -0.77 20.81 -13.29
C ARG A 11 -1.85 20.00 -12.59
N LEU A 12 -2.21 20.34 -11.36
CA LEU A 12 -3.31 19.71 -10.64
C LEU A 12 -4.65 19.95 -11.35
N THR A 13 -4.90 21.17 -11.82
CA THR A 13 -6.11 21.50 -12.57
C THR A 13 -6.16 20.74 -13.89
N ASP A 14 -5.05 20.69 -14.63
CA ASP A 14 -4.97 19.97 -15.89
C ASP A 14 -5.18 18.45 -15.67
N TRP A 15 -4.63 17.90 -14.61
CA TRP A 15 -4.83 16.49 -14.24
C TRP A 15 -6.31 16.19 -13.92
N LEU A 16 -6.96 17.03 -13.12
CA LEU A 16 -8.39 16.89 -12.78
C LEU A 16 -9.29 16.99 -14.02
N LEU A 17 -8.92 17.86 -14.98
CA LEU A 17 -9.67 18.03 -16.22
C LEU A 17 -9.39 16.91 -17.25
N ALA A 18 -8.18 16.37 -17.27
CA ALA A 18 -7.77 15.29 -18.20
C ALA A 18 -8.40 13.93 -17.84
N GLY A 19 -8.80 13.72 -16.60
CA GLY A 19 -9.42 12.48 -16.12
C GLY A 19 -10.73 12.10 -16.81
N ALA A 20 -11.29 12.99 -17.65
CA ALA A 20 -12.56 12.76 -18.35
C ALA A 20 -12.45 11.99 -19.68
N GLY A 21 -11.26 11.62 -20.17
CA GLY A 21 -11.13 11.05 -21.52
C GLY A 21 -9.93 10.14 -21.83
N ALA A 22 -9.13 9.76 -20.83
CA ALA A 22 -7.93 8.97 -21.07
C ALA A 22 -8.23 7.47 -21.28
N VAL A 23 -7.51 6.85 -22.20
CA VAL A 23 -7.51 5.38 -22.36
C VAL A 23 -7.01 4.78 -21.04
N LYS A 24 -7.84 3.93 -20.43
CA LYS A 24 -7.52 3.23 -19.19
C LYS A 24 -6.31 2.33 -19.38
N ASP A 25 -5.17 2.73 -18.84
CA ASP A 25 -4.01 1.85 -18.73
C ASP A 25 -4.15 0.90 -17.52
N SER A 26 -3.24 -0.04 -17.39
CA SER A 26 -3.25 -1.02 -16.30
C SER A 26 -3.19 -0.37 -14.91
N MET A 27 -2.58 0.81 -14.81
CA MET A 27 -2.46 1.56 -13.56
C MET A 27 -3.79 2.21 -13.19
N THR A 28 -4.48 2.81 -14.15
CA THR A 28 -5.82 3.38 -13.96
C THR A 28 -6.81 2.31 -13.53
N VAL A 29 -6.78 1.13 -14.16
CA VAL A 29 -7.63 -0.02 -13.77
C VAL A 29 -7.30 -0.51 -12.34
N PHE A 30 -6.03 -0.52 -11.96
CA PHE A 30 -5.60 -0.87 -10.60
C PHE A 30 -6.19 0.11 -9.57
N LEU A 31 -6.11 1.40 -9.85
CA LEU A 31 -6.59 2.45 -8.96
C LEU A 31 -8.12 2.47 -8.88
N GLU A 32 -8.82 2.27 -9.99
CA GLU A 32 -10.28 2.12 -9.98
C GLU A 32 -10.71 0.93 -9.11
N LYS A 33 -10.00 -0.20 -9.15
CA LYS A 33 -10.28 -1.33 -8.27
C LYS A 33 -10.01 -1.03 -6.79
N LEU A 34 -9.08 -0.13 -6.49
CA LEU A 34 -8.88 0.38 -5.13
C LEU A 34 -10.02 1.31 -4.72
N ASP A 35 -10.50 2.16 -5.63
CA ASP A 35 -11.61 3.07 -5.38
C ASP A 35 -12.96 2.35 -5.25
N GLU A 36 -13.18 1.29 -6.03
CA GLU A 36 -14.36 0.42 -5.91
C GLU A 36 -14.38 -0.38 -4.60
N PHE A 37 -13.24 -0.41 -3.88
CA PHE A 37 -13.12 -1.10 -2.62
C PHE A 37 -13.76 -0.29 -1.49
N ASN A 38 -15.03 -0.56 -1.22
CA ASN A 38 -15.71 0.05 -0.09
C ASN A 38 -15.26 -0.60 1.24
N LEU A 39 -14.33 0.09 1.91
CA LEU A 39 -13.77 -0.37 3.18
C LEU A 39 -14.87 -0.63 4.23
N ASP A 40 -15.89 0.22 4.28
CA ASP A 40 -16.99 0.11 5.24
C ASP A 40 -17.83 -1.16 5.01
N GLU A 41 -18.11 -1.51 3.75
CA GLU A 41 -18.82 -2.76 3.45
C GLU A 41 -18.02 -3.98 3.91
N TYR A 42 -16.73 -4.02 3.64
CA TYR A 42 -15.87 -5.14 4.05
C TYR A 42 -15.67 -5.21 5.55
N ILE A 43 -15.52 -4.07 6.24
CA ILE A 43 -15.42 -4.02 7.70
C ILE A 43 -16.69 -4.58 8.37
N HIS A 44 -17.86 -4.31 7.83
CA HIS A 44 -19.11 -4.81 8.38
C HIS A 44 -19.38 -6.30 8.08
N VAL A 45 -18.91 -6.80 6.94
CA VAL A 45 -19.11 -8.21 6.54
C VAL A 45 -18.17 -9.17 7.26
N ILE A 46 -16.97 -8.70 7.67
CA ILE A 46 -15.98 -9.55 8.31
C ILE A 46 -16.26 -9.65 9.82
N HIS A 47 -16.85 -10.76 10.23
CA HIS A 47 -17.00 -11.10 11.65
C HIS A 47 -15.70 -11.70 12.19
N PHE A 48 -14.85 -10.90 12.84
CA PHE A 48 -13.58 -11.35 13.42
C PHE A 48 -13.72 -12.38 14.53
N ASP A 49 -14.82 -12.31 15.27
CA ASP A 49 -15.20 -13.26 16.30
C ASP A 49 -15.44 -14.68 15.75
N LYS A 50 -15.75 -14.80 14.47
CA LYS A 50 -15.96 -16.07 13.75
C LYS A 50 -14.71 -16.58 13.02
N LEU A 51 -13.67 -15.79 12.89
CA LEU A 51 -12.38 -16.24 12.37
C LEU A 51 -11.74 -17.17 13.42
N LYS A 52 -12.01 -18.45 13.32
CA LYS A 52 -11.26 -19.47 14.05
C LYS A 52 -9.82 -19.39 13.58
N VAL A 53 -8.97 -18.77 14.38
CA VAL A 53 -7.52 -18.93 14.20
C VAL A 53 -7.26 -20.43 14.29
N PRO A 54 -6.71 -21.08 13.26
CA PRO A 54 -6.39 -22.49 13.34
C PRO A 54 -5.53 -22.72 14.57
N SER A 55 -5.95 -23.60 15.45
CA SER A 55 -5.19 -23.99 16.66
C SER A 55 -3.97 -24.86 16.32
N VAL A 56 -3.69 -25.08 15.05
CA VAL A 56 -2.45 -25.68 14.60
C VAL A 56 -1.35 -24.65 14.90
N PRO A 57 -0.28 -25.00 15.64
CA PRO A 57 0.85 -24.11 15.82
C PRO A 57 1.44 -23.83 14.43
N PHE A 58 0.99 -22.73 13.84
CA PHE A 58 1.54 -22.25 12.61
C PHE A 58 2.92 -21.71 12.96
N GLN A 59 3.92 -22.55 12.81
CA GLN A 59 5.29 -22.08 12.85
C GLN A 59 5.49 -21.25 11.58
N ILE A 60 5.25 -19.95 11.70
CA ILE A 60 5.73 -19.00 10.71
C ILE A 60 7.25 -19.20 10.70
N PRO A 61 7.87 -19.54 9.57
CA PRO A 61 9.31 -19.62 9.49
C PRO A 61 9.89 -18.32 10.04
N THR A 62 10.90 -18.41 10.89
CA THR A 62 11.54 -17.25 11.53
C THR A 62 12.11 -16.26 10.51
N SER A 63 12.38 -16.73 9.28
CA SER A 63 12.74 -15.90 8.13
C SER A 63 12.40 -16.60 6.82
N ARG A 64 12.05 -15.81 5.79
CA ARG A 64 11.84 -16.26 4.42
C ARG A 64 12.44 -15.23 3.46
N THR A 65 13.06 -15.67 2.40
CA THR A 65 13.58 -14.83 1.32
C THR A 65 12.65 -14.96 0.11
N TYR A 66 12.41 -13.85 -0.58
CA TYR A 66 11.53 -13.74 -1.74
C TYR A 66 12.30 -13.15 -2.91
N TRP A 67 12.04 -13.62 -4.13
CA TRP A 67 12.76 -13.19 -5.33
C TRP A 67 11.81 -12.77 -6.44
N GLY A 68 12.07 -11.59 -7.00
CA GLY A 68 11.28 -11.03 -8.10
C GLY A 68 9.92 -10.48 -7.68
N ILE A 69 9.21 -9.90 -8.64
CA ILE A 69 7.97 -9.14 -8.40
C ILE A 69 6.83 -10.02 -7.86
N SER A 70 6.69 -11.23 -8.40
CA SER A 70 5.60 -12.13 -7.99
C SER A 70 5.74 -12.53 -6.52
N GLU A 71 6.96 -12.93 -6.11
CA GLU A 71 7.21 -13.28 -4.71
C GLU A 71 7.23 -12.06 -3.80
N MET A 72 7.62 -10.88 -4.31
CA MET A 72 7.49 -9.63 -3.57
C MET A 72 6.02 -9.35 -3.22
N MET A 73 5.09 -9.50 -4.17
CA MET A 73 3.65 -9.35 -3.89
C MET A 73 3.17 -10.40 -2.87
N GLU A 74 3.63 -11.63 -2.96
CA GLU A 74 3.36 -12.69 -1.96
C GLU A 74 3.88 -12.28 -0.57
N SER A 75 5.11 -11.73 -0.51
CA SER A 75 5.72 -11.28 0.75
C SER A 75 4.91 -10.18 1.44
N GLU A 76 4.33 -9.27 0.68
CA GLU A 76 3.44 -8.25 1.22
C GLU A 76 2.18 -8.84 1.84
N LEU A 77 1.56 -9.82 1.17
CA LEU A 77 0.39 -10.52 1.69
C LEU A 77 0.73 -11.37 2.93
N ASP A 78 1.90 -12.02 2.94
CA ASP A 78 2.38 -12.77 4.10
C ASP A 78 2.63 -11.84 5.30
N PHE A 79 3.19 -10.65 5.08
CA PHE A 79 3.36 -9.63 6.11
C PHE A 79 2.02 -9.18 6.69
N LEU A 80 1.04 -8.86 5.84
CA LEU A 80 -0.30 -8.47 6.27
C LEU A 80 -0.96 -9.58 7.08
N LYS A 81 -0.90 -10.82 6.59
CA LYS A 81 -1.43 -12.01 7.27
C LYS A 81 -0.79 -12.22 8.63
N ALA A 82 0.55 -12.17 8.72
CA ALA A 82 1.28 -12.32 9.98
C ALA A 82 0.89 -11.24 10.98
N THR A 83 0.75 -9.98 10.51
CA THR A 83 0.36 -8.84 11.34
C THR A 83 -1.07 -8.97 11.87
N VAL A 84 -2.01 -9.35 11.02
CA VAL A 84 -3.43 -9.51 11.41
C VAL A 84 -3.61 -10.67 12.39
N LEU A 85 -2.98 -11.81 12.14
CA LEU A 85 -3.12 -13.01 12.97
C LEU A 85 -2.35 -12.95 14.29
N SER A 86 -1.41 -12.02 14.43
CA SER A 86 -0.66 -11.84 15.68
C SER A 86 -1.55 -11.32 16.81
N LYS A 87 -1.10 -11.46 18.05
CA LYS A 87 -1.74 -10.84 19.21
C LYS A 87 -1.24 -9.42 19.47
N SER A 88 -0.25 -8.95 18.71
CA SER A 88 0.31 -7.62 18.89
C SER A 88 -0.69 -6.53 18.52
N THR A 89 -0.72 -5.47 19.31
CA THR A 89 -1.45 -4.22 19.06
C THR A 89 -0.49 -3.06 18.75
N ALA A 90 0.80 -3.37 18.57
CA ALA A 90 1.77 -2.35 18.19
C ALA A 90 1.42 -1.72 16.84
N PRO A 91 1.72 -0.43 16.66
CA PRO A 91 1.48 0.24 15.39
C PRO A 91 2.30 -0.40 14.27
N VAL A 92 1.81 -0.24 13.05
CA VAL A 92 2.43 -0.76 11.83
C VAL A 92 3.09 0.40 11.09
N ILE A 93 4.31 0.22 10.65
CA ILE A 93 5.03 1.19 9.82
C ILE A 93 5.17 0.60 8.43
N MET A 94 4.80 1.35 7.41
CA MET A 94 4.88 0.92 6.02
C MET A 94 5.54 1.99 5.16
N TYR A 95 6.54 1.57 4.40
CA TYR A 95 7.17 2.33 3.33
C TYR A 95 7.32 1.42 2.11
N SER A 96 7.01 1.94 0.93
CA SER A 96 7.31 1.29 -0.34
C SER A 96 7.43 2.33 -1.43
N ASP A 97 8.53 2.29 -2.17
CA ASP A 97 8.71 3.01 -3.42
C ASP A 97 8.70 2.08 -4.65
N MET A 98 8.29 0.84 -4.44
CA MET A 98 8.11 -0.12 -5.54
C MET A 98 7.12 0.41 -6.57
N PRO A 99 7.37 0.16 -7.88
CA PRO A 99 6.54 0.72 -8.95
C PRO A 99 5.13 0.13 -8.92
N ILE A 100 4.12 0.99 -8.83
CA ILE A 100 2.70 0.59 -8.85
C ILE A 100 2.37 -0.17 -10.14
N LYS A 101 2.96 0.22 -11.26
CA LYS A 101 2.77 -0.44 -12.57
C LYS A 101 3.14 -1.93 -12.55
N GLU A 102 4.18 -2.30 -11.80
CA GLU A 102 4.59 -3.70 -11.69
C GLU A 102 3.58 -4.52 -10.86
N MET A 103 3.06 -3.93 -9.79
CA MET A 103 2.05 -4.57 -8.95
C MET A 103 0.69 -4.69 -9.66
N ALA A 104 0.38 -3.78 -10.57
CA ALA A 104 -0.85 -3.79 -11.35
C ALA A 104 -0.92 -4.94 -12.38
N LYS A 105 0.17 -5.68 -12.62
CA LYS A 105 0.18 -6.84 -13.51
C LYS A 105 -0.66 -8.01 -12.99
N ASP A 106 -0.81 -8.16 -11.67
CA ASP A 106 -1.75 -9.11 -11.07
C ASP A 106 -3.05 -8.39 -10.69
N PRO A 107 -4.18 -8.62 -11.39
CA PRO A 107 -5.44 -7.93 -11.09
C PRO A 107 -6.08 -8.36 -9.77
N GLU A 108 -5.66 -9.46 -9.17
CA GLU A 108 -6.18 -9.95 -7.89
C GLU A 108 -5.36 -9.45 -6.68
N PHE A 109 -4.12 -9.03 -6.90
CA PHE A 109 -3.26 -8.55 -5.83
C PHE A 109 -3.86 -7.34 -5.09
N PRO A 110 -4.38 -6.29 -5.77
CA PRO A 110 -4.99 -5.15 -5.09
C PRO A 110 -6.11 -5.54 -4.14
N LYS A 111 -7.00 -6.43 -4.56
CA LYS A 111 -8.12 -6.89 -3.74
C LYS A 111 -7.65 -7.59 -2.47
N LYS A 112 -6.67 -8.51 -2.61
CA LYS A 112 -6.08 -9.24 -1.49
C LYS A 112 -5.35 -8.28 -0.54
N TRP A 113 -4.60 -7.33 -1.10
CA TRP A 113 -3.86 -6.34 -0.34
C TRP A 113 -4.81 -5.43 0.46
N MET A 114 -5.84 -4.89 -0.18
CA MET A 114 -6.85 -4.06 0.47
C MET A 114 -7.63 -4.82 1.54
N PHE A 115 -7.93 -6.08 1.30
CA PHE A 115 -8.53 -6.94 2.31
C PHE A 115 -7.64 -7.06 3.56
N GLY A 116 -6.34 -7.32 3.39
CA GLY A 116 -5.40 -7.35 4.50
C GLY A 116 -5.31 -6.02 5.25
N MET A 117 -5.33 -4.90 4.52
CA MET A 117 -5.36 -3.55 5.12
C MET A 117 -6.65 -3.33 5.93
N ALA A 118 -7.81 -3.66 5.37
CA ALA A 118 -9.09 -3.57 6.08
C ALA A 118 -9.08 -4.40 7.38
N MET A 119 -8.49 -5.59 7.33
CA MET A 119 -8.35 -6.46 8.50
C MET A 119 -7.46 -5.83 9.58
N MET A 120 -6.35 -5.19 9.22
CA MET A 120 -5.49 -4.47 10.17
C MET A 120 -6.24 -3.30 10.83
N LEU A 121 -6.95 -2.50 10.04
CA LEU A 121 -7.73 -1.37 10.55
C LEU A 121 -8.86 -1.85 11.46
N LYS A 122 -9.58 -2.91 11.09
CA LYS A 122 -10.61 -3.49 11.93
C LYS A 122 -10.08 -4.06 13.25
N LYS A 123 -8.85 -4.57 13.25
CA LYS A 123 -8.15 -4.97 14.47
C LYS A 123 -7.82 -3.77 15.37
N GLY A 124 -7.98 -2.55 14.88
CA GLY A 124 -7.64 -1.31 15.58
C GLY A 124 -6.16 -0.98 15.57
N LEU A 125 -5.39 -1.56 14.63
CA LEU A 125 -3.98 -1.21 14.48
C LEU A 125 -3.85 0.18 13.86
N HIS A 126 -2.97 0.99 14.43
CA HIS A 126 -2.61 2.27 13.84
C HIS A 126 -1.49 2.06 12.81
N LEU A 127 -1.67 2.64 11.63
CA LEU A 127 -0.70 2.55 10.53
C LEU A 127 0.00 3.89 10.31
N TYR A 128 1.31 3.86 10.30
CA TYR A 128 2.17 4.97 9.85
C TYR A 128 2.61 4.70 8.41
N GLN A 129 1.96 5.38 7.45
CA GLN A 129 2.29 5.25 6.03
C GLN A 129 3.30 6.31 5.64
N ILE A 130 4.47 5.88 5.20
CA ILE A 130 5.53 6.77 4.73
C ILE A 130 5.50 6.79 3.20
N HIS A 131 5.39 7.99 2.62
CA HIS A 131 5.36 8.20 1.17
C HIS A 131 6.71 8.69 0.66
N ASN A 132 7.09 8.22 -0.51
CA ASN A 132 8.14 8.83 -1.32
C ASN A 132 7.49 9.86 -2.25
N LEU A 133 7.85 11.13 -2.10
CA LEU A 133 7.35 12.23 -2.93
C LEU A 133 8.24 12.54 -4.13
N ASP A 134 9.41 11.89 -4.27
CA ASP A 134 10.33 12.07 -5.40
C ASP A 134 9.90 11.25 -6.63
N ARG A 135 8.59 11.10 -6.82
CA ARG A 135 7.98 10.44 -7.98
C ARG A 135 7.49 11.46 -9.00
N SER A 136 7.12 10.99 -10.18
CA SER A 136 6.42 11.84 -11.13
C SER A 136 5.14 12.41 -10.50
N PHE A 137 4.74 13.60 -10.94
CA PHE A 137 3.52 14.23 -10.43
C PHE A 137 2.30 13.30 -10.56
N ASP A 138 2.17 12.63 -11.70
CA ASP A 138 1.05 11.74 -11.97
C ASP A 138 1.02 10.53 -11.03
N GLU A 139 2.17 9.87 -10.81
CA GLU A 139 2.28 8.76 -9.85
C GLU A 139 2.00 9.20 -8.41
N MET A 140 2.44 10.41 -8.05
CA MET A 140 2.19 10.97 -6.73
C MET A 140 0.69 11.23 -6.53
N MET A 141 0.02 11.84 -7.52
CA MET A 141 -1.41 12.14 -7.44
C MET A 141 -2.27 10.89 -7.39
N LEU A 142 -1.97 9.92 -8.25
CA LEU A 142 -2.65 8.62 -8.25
C LEU A 142 -2.48 7.90 -6.89
N GLY A 143 -1.27 7.92 -6.34
CA GLY A 143 -1.02 7.36 -5.03
C GLY A 143 -1.84 8.03 -3.93
N LEU A 144 -1.86 9.36 -3.89
CA LEU A 144 -2.60 10.13 -2.87
C LEU A 144 -4.11 9.89 -2.98
N GLU A 145 -4.67 9.92 -4.19
CA GLU A 145 -6.10 9.67 -4.42
C GLU A 145 -6.53 8.32 -3.83
N SER A 146 -5.75 7.27 -4.07
CA SER A 146 -6.02 5.94 -3.53
C SER A 146 -5.95 5.87 -1.99
N TRP A 147 -5.12 6.72 -1.36
CA TRP A 147 -4.93 6.71 0.09
C TRP A 147 -5.89 7.61 0.86
N ILE A 148 -6.48 8.64 0.22
CA ILE A 148 -7.38 9.61 0.89
C ILE A 148 -8.52 8.91 1.65
N PRO A 149 -9.28 7.96 1.07
CA PRO A 149 -10.37 7.28 1.80
C PRO A 149 -9.85 6.55 3.05
N MET A 150 -8.67 5.97 2.98
CA MET A 150 -8.07 5.27 4.11
C MET A 150 -7.62 6.23 5.23
N TYR A 151 -7.11 7.42 4.87
CA TYR A 151 -6.77 8.46 5.86
C TYR A 151 -8.00 8.95 6.62
N MET A 152 -9.16 8.99 5.99
CA MET A 152 -10.41 9.41 6.61
C MET A 152 -10.87 8.46 7.74
N THR A 153 -10.33 7.25 7.83
CA THR A 153 -10.60 6.34 8.94
C THR A 153 -10.01 6.82 10.28
N GLY A 154 -9.05 7.75 10.25
CA GLY A 154 -8.33 8.23 11.42
C GLY A 154 -7.32 7.24 12.01
N LEU A 155 -7.22 6.03 11.44
CA LEU A 155 -6.28 4.99 11.90
C LEU A 155 -4.97 4.99 11.10
N ILE A 156 -4.86 5.82 10.07
CA ILE A 156 -3.66 5.93 9.23
C ILE A 156 -3.11 7.35 9.30
N SER A 157 -1.85 7.47 9.70
CA SER A 157 -1.12 8.73 9.71
C SER A 157 -0.13 8.77 8.55
N PRO A 158 -0.27 9.75 7.62
CA PRO A 158 0.66 9.92 6.52
C PRO A 158 1.93 10.61 6.97
N TYR A 159 3.05 10.13 6.48
CA TYR A 159 4.38 10.74 6.57
C TYR A 159 5.02 10.76 5.19
N TYR A 160 6.08 11.52 5.03
CA TYR A 160 6.86 11.52 3.80
C TYR A 160 8.36 11.67 4.11
N LEU A 161 9.16 11.09 3.22
CA LEU A 161 10.61 11.28 3.24
C LEU A 161 10.97 12.54 2.46
N LYS A 162 11.92 13.31 3.01
CA LYS A 162 12.52 14.45 2.32
C LYS A 162 13.83 14.01 1.69
N ASN A 163 14.08 14.47 0.45
CA ASN A 163 15.35 14.30 -0.24
C ASN A 163 15.78 12.83 -0.49
N THR A 164 14.88 12.00 -0.95
CA THR A 164 15.21 10.65 -1.45
C THR A 164 15.76 10.75 -2.87
N GLN A 165 16.96 11.28 -3.05
CA GLN A 165 17.53 11.57 -4.39
C GLN A 165 17.99 10.33 -5.18
N ASN A 166 17.71 9.11 -4.73
CA ASN A 166 18.16 7.91 -5.40
C ASN A 166 17.02 7.18 -6.11
N ASN A 167 16.84 7.47 -7.39
CA ASN A 167 15.84 6.79 -8.23
C ASN A 167 16.34 5.44 -8.79
N THR A 168 17.55 5.02 -8.46
CA THR A 168 18.13 3.77 -8.95
C THR A 168 17.72 2.58 -8.09
N PHE A 169 17.70 2.79 -6.79
CA PHE A 169 17.33 1.76 -5.83
C PHE A 169 15.92 2.02 -5.29
N LEU A 170 15.09 1.00 -5.36
CA LEU A 170 13.75 0.98 -4.81
C LEU A 170 13.78 0.18 -3.50
N HIS A 171 13.08 0.68 -2.50
CA HIS A 171 13.08 0.08 -1.16
C HIS A 171 11.67 -0.28 -0.73
N LEU A 172 11.58 -1.36 0.02
CA LEU A 172 10.39 -1.81 0.71
C LEU A 172 10.75 -2.03 2.18
N LEU A 173 10.02 -1.39 3.08
CA LEU A 173 10.15 -1.61 4.52
C LEU A 173 8.78 -1.60 5.18
N LYS A 174 8.42 -2.71 5.79
CA LYS A 174 7.20 -2.82 6.60
C LYS A 174 7.54 -3.46 7.92
N VAL A 175 7.06 -2.87 9.01
CA VAL A 175 7.34 -3.36 10.36
C VAL A 175 6.06 -3.35 11.17
N SER A 176 5.79 -4.45 11.84
CA SER A 176 4.71 -4.59 12.84
C SER A 176 5.26 -5.18 14.13
N GLY A 177 4.43 -5.30 15.16
CA GLY A 177 4.87 -5.92 16.41
C GLY A 177 5.12 -7.44 16.31
N SER A 178 4.96 -8.06 15.14
CA SER A 178 5.11 -9.51 14.95
C SER A 178 5.91 -9.89 13.72
N ALA A 179 6.08 -8.98 12.76
CA ALA A 179 6.77 -9.25 11.51
C ALA A 179 7.50 -8.00 11.00
N ALA A 180 8.55 -8.23 10.25
CA ALA A 180 9.23 -7.20 9.47
C ALA A 180 9.45 -7.73 8.05
N LEU A 181 9.23 -6.88 7.07
CA LEU A 181 9.49 -7.13 5.66
C LEU A 181 10.40 -6.03 5.14
N SER A 182 11.55 -6.40 4.60
CA SER A 182 12.43 -5.47 3.89
C SER A 182 12.76 -6.01 2.52
N GLY A 183 12.93 -5.14 1.56
CA GLY A 183 13.29 -5.51 0.20
C GLY A 183 13.98 -4.37 -0.52
N GLU A 184 14.77 -4.72 -1.53
CA GLU A 184 15.47 -3.80 -2.41
C GLU A 184 15.29 -4.25 -3.85
N ALA A 185 15.18 -3.30 -4.77
CA ALA A 185 15.17 -3.55 -6.20
C ALA A 185 15.94 -2.46 -6.95
N ILE A 186 16.33 -2.76 -8.16
CA ILE A 186 16.98 -1.80 -9.06
C ILE A 186 15.97 -1.46 -10.16
N THR A 187 15.78 -0.17 -10.41
CA THR A 187 14.87 0.31 -11.45
C THR A 187 15.27 -0.26 -12.82
N GLY A 188 14.33 -0.92 -13.49
CA GLY A 188 14.53 -1.45 -14.84
C GLY A 188 15.09 -2.89 -14.92
N TYR A 189 15.18 -3.59 -13.80
CA TYR A 189 15.58 -5.01 -13.73
C TYR A 189 14.55 -5.84 -13.00
#